data_a1da9bdf14c7db9daeab01543641ebff
#
_entry.id   a1da9bdf14c7db9daeab01543641ebff
#
_cell.length_a   1.000
_cell.length_b   1.000
_cell.length_c   1.000
_cell.angle_alpha   90.00
_cell.angle_beta   90.00
_cell.angle_gamma   90.00
#
_symmetry.space_group_name_H-M   'P 1'
#
loop_
_entity.id
_entity.type
_entity.pdbx_description
1 polymer ?
#
loop_
_entity_poly.entity_id
_entity_poly.type
_entity_poly.pdbx_seq_one_letter_code
_entity_poly.pdbx_strand_id
1 'polypeptide(L)'
;LWQGRRGAFGAVARLAPNYLVNDATVPRTKLPEALAKVAEISKNYNCKHGNVFHAGDGNLHPLLLFDSRDSDQLQRVEKAGWEIMEACVKLGGTISGEHGIGLEKQEAMRMVFSEDDFAAQRALKRAFDPDNVLNPGKVIPPPKDAEQDGRSPVPALLEQARGPSGNGGHGLEMMAKIQTAASQKQLVVPVGSGTFGHYGNLPNGNPRFLSSLSMADVIEYDPPNQVITVEAGISLTALQAHLKANNQWLPVRPPFFSDGSTIGSLVALAACGPERMAYGAPRDLLLGLRYIDSKGILVTAGGRVVKNVAGYDMTRLLTGSAGTLGFISEATWRVSTVPERCAAITAVGYLDDCSATALKIVQSILSPIYVTCLPADPPTTGTISGGWKIVVGFEGFSQTVDYQMEKCGALLETN
;
A
#
# COMPACT_ATOMS: atom_id res chain seq x y z
N LEU A 1 25.87 -11.75 -13.19
CA LEU A 1 24.57 -11.07 -13.32
C LEU A 1 24.62 -9.64 -12.75
N TRP A 2 25.06 -9.42 -11.50
CA TRP A 2 25.10 -8.08 -10.89
C TRP A 2 26.04 -7.09 -11.59
N GLN A 3 27.21 -7.55 -12.08
CA GLN A 3 28.12 -6.71 -12.88
C GLN A 3 27.48 -6.31 -14.22
N GLY A 4 26.79 -7.26 -14.89
CA GLY A 4 26.06 -6.97 -16.12
C GLY A 4 24.93 -5.93 -15.91
N ARG A 5 24.16 -6.04 -14.80
CA ARG A 5 23.12 -5.08 -14.46
C ARG A 5 23.69 -3.66 -14.21
N ARG A 6 24.79 -3.54 -13.48
CA ARG A 6 25.45 -2.26 -13.22
C ARG A 6 25.99 -1.59 -14.49
N GLY A 7 26.40 -2.40 -15.48
CA GLY A 7 26.91 -1.91 -16.77
C GLY A 7 25.83 -1.65 -17.83
N ALA A 8 24.57 -2.01 -17.58
CA ALA A 8 23.51 -1.99 -18.59
C ALA A 8 23.29 -0.59 -19.20
N PHE A 9 23.18 0.43 -18.37
CA PHE A 9 22.99 1.83 -18.83
C PHE A 9 24.19 2.31 -19.66
N GLY A 10 25.43 2.01 -19.25
CA GLY A 10 26.62 2.35 -20.01
C GLY A 10 26.73 1.60 -21.34
N ALA A 11 26.23 0.36 -21.42
CA ALA A 11 26.17 -0.41 -22.65
C ALA A 11 25.13 0.18 -23.63
N VAL A 12 23.97 0.56 -23.13
CA VAL A 12 22.87 1.18 -23.90
C VAL A 12 23.29 2.52 -24.48
N ALA A 13 24.03 3.34 -23.74
CA ALA A 13 24.55 4.64 -24.20
C ALA A 13 25.50 4.54 -25.41
N ARG A 14 26.02 3.33 -25.70
CA ARG A 14 26.82 3.11 -26.92
C ARG A 14 25.98 2.85 -28.17
N LEU A 15 24.68 2.61 -28.02
CA LEU A 15 23.77 2.25 -29.13
C LEU A 15 23.01 3.47 -29.66
N ALA A 16 22.80 4.49 -28.83
CA ALA A 16 22.17 5.75 -29.23
C ALA A 16 22.59 6.85 -28.25
N PRO A 17 22.59 8.14 -28.70
CA PRO A 17 22.96 9.27 -27.84
C PRO A 17 21.97 9.57 -26.74
N ASN A 18 20.69 9.19 -26.92
CA ASN A 18 19.63 9.42 -25.97
C ASN A 18 18.78 8.16 -25.74
N TYR A 19 18.12 8.10 -24.60
CA TYR A 19 17.09 7.10 -24.30
C TYR A 19 15.99 7.70 -23.44
N LEU A 20 14.76 7.31 -23.68
CA LEU A 20 13.60 7.57 -22.82
C LEU A 20 13.42 6.36 -21.90
N VAL A 21 13.33 6.60 -20.60
CA VAL A 21 13.07 5.57 -19.60
C VAL A 21 11.60 5.62 -19.19
N ASN A 22 10.83 4.59 -19.51
CA ASN A 22 9.53 4.42 -18.92
C ASN A 22 9.68 3.63 -17.61
N ASP A 23 9.15 4.18 -16.53
CA ASP A 23 9.06 3.51 -15.23
C ASP A 23 7.60 3.16 -14.97
N ALA A 24 7.23 1.92 -15.25
CA ALA A 24 5.88 1.42 -15.02
C ALA A 24 5.94 0.16 -14.16
N THR A 25 4.85 -0.15 -13.47
CA THR A 25 4.76 -1.38 -12.65
C THR A 25 3.50 -2.13 -13.04
N VAL A 26 3.62 -3.45 -13.13
CA VAL A 26 2.51 -4.38 -13.37
C VAL A 26 2.46 -5.43 -12.25
N PRO A 27 1.34 -6.15 -12.05
CA PRO A 27 1.33 -7.34 -11.22
C PRO A 27 2.44 -8.30 -11.65
N ARG A 28 3.14 -8.91 -10.70
CA ARG A 28 4.35 -9.74 -10.97
C ARG A 28 4.10 -10.83 -12.00
N THR A 29 2.94 -11.47 -11.97
CA THR A 29 2.52 -12.50 -12.92
C THR A 29 2.32 -11.97 -14.33
N LYS A 30 2.11 -10.65 -14.50
CA LYS A 30 1.93 -9.97 -15.77
C LYS A 30 3.23 -9.47 -16.40
N LEU A 31 4.35 -9.60 -15.70
CA LEU A 31 5.65 -9.11 -16.18
C LEU A 31 6.06 -9.69 -17.56
N PRO A 32 5.92 -11.02 -17.84
CA PRO A 32 6.25 -11.55 -19.16
C PRO A 32 5.37 -10.95 -20.26
N GLU A 33 4.07 -10.78 -20.01
CA GLU A 33 3.13 -10.19 -20.96
C GLU A 33 3.47 -8.70 -21.22
N ALA A 34 3.80 -7.94 -20.17
CA ALA A 34 4.23 -6.55 -20.29
C ALA A 34 5.51 -6.41 -21.13
N LEU A 35 6.52 -7.26 -20.89
CA LEU A 35 7.75 -7.28 -21.69
C LEU A 35 7.50 -7.59 -23.15
N ALA A 36 6.59 -8.53 -23.46
CA ALA A 36 6.19 -8.83 -24.82
C ALA A 36 5.50 -7.64 -25.50
N LYS A 37 4.64 -6.89 -24.76
CA LYS A 37 4.00 -5.66 -25.24
C LYS A 37 5.02 -4.55 -25.50
N VAL A 38 6.01 -4.37 -24.64
CA VAL A 38 7.11 -3.42 -24.87
C VAL A 38 7.84 -3.73 -26.18
N ALA A 39 8.15 -5.01 -26.45
CA ALA A 39 8.82 -5.42 -27.68
C ALA A 39 7.95 -5.18 -28.92
N GLU A 40 6.66 -5.52 -28.86
CA GLU A 40 5.67 -5.29 -29.92
C GLU A 40 5.54 -3.80 -30.26
N ILE A 41 5.30 -2.95 -29.26
CA ILE A 41 5.14 -1.51 -29.41
C ILE A 41 6.42 -0.89 -29.98
N SER A 42 7.58 -1.24 -29.40
CA SER A 42 8.87 -0.74 -29.92
C SER A 42 9.10 -1.06 -31.39
N LYS A 43 8.71 -2.27 -31.82
CA LYS A 43 8.77 -2.68 -33.22
C LYS A 43 7.82 -1.88 -34.11
N ASN A 44 6.58 -1.64 -33.66
CA ASN A 44 5.57 -0.89 -34.40
C ASN A 44 6.00 0.56 -34.65
N TYR A 45 6.68 1.17 -33.68
CA TYR A 45 7.22 2.53 -33.77
C TYR A 45 8.66 2.58 -34.35
N ASN A 46 9.20 1.45 -34.79
CA ASN A 46 10.59 1.37 -35.28
C ASN A 46 11.60 1.95 -34.29
N CYS A 47 11.44 1.64 -33.01
CA CYS A 47 12.32 2.07 -31.92
C CYS A 47 13.18 0.91 -31.45
N LYS A 48 14.49 1.11 -31.32
CA LYS A 48 15.34 0.18 -30.58
C LYS A 48 15.03 0.29 -29.09
N HIS A 49 15.00 -0.83 -28.37
CA HIS A 49 14.75 -0.81 -26.93
C HIS A 49 15.67 -1.77 -26.19
N GLY A 50 15.86 -1.50 -24.90
CA GLY A 50 16.43 -2.39 -23.91
C GLY A 50 15.50 -2.45 -22.70
N ASN A 51 15.56 -3.52 -21.91
CA ASN A 51 14.75 -3.64 -20.69
C ASN A 51 15.64 -3.82 -19.47
N VAL A 52 15.45 -2.94 -18.48
CA VAL A 52 15.94 -3.13 -17.12
C VAL A 52 14.70 -3.23 -16.23
N PHE A 53 14.67 -4.15 -15.27
CA PHE A 53 13.48 -4.34 -14.47
C PHE A 53 13.77 -4.97 -13.11
N HIS A 54 12.85 -4.78 -12.17
CA HIS A 54 12.83 -5.43 -10.87
C HIS A 54 11.79 -6.57 -10.89
N ALA A 55 12.22 -7.78 -11.26
CA ALA A 55 11.31 -8.91 -11.46
C ALA A 55 10.46 -9.23 -10.22
N GLY A 56 11.04 -9.11 -9.01
CA GLY A 56 10.36 -9.37 -7.74
C GLY A 56 9.24 -8.38 -7.42
N ASP A 57 9.29 -7.18 -8.00
CA ASP A 57 8.35 -6.09 -7.73
C ASP A 57 7.37 -5.84 -8.90
N GLY A 58 7.61 -6.45 -10.07
CA GLY A 58 6.86 -6.17 -11.30
C GLY A 58 7.16 -4.80 -11.91
N ASN A 59 8.23 -4.12 -11.50
CA ASN A 59 8.61 -2.81 -11.99
C ASN A 59 9.51 -2.95 -13.24
N LEU A 60 9.16 -2.24 -14.31
CA LEU A 60 9.84 -2.24 -15.60
C LEU A 60 10.43 -0.86 -15.89
N HIS A 61 11.64 -0.87 -16.46
CA HIS A 61 12.28 0.31 -17.03
C HIS A 61 12.66 0.05 -18.49
N PRO A 62 11.70 0.04 -19.43
CA PRO A 62 12.01 0.02 -20.85
C PRO A 62 12.81 1.26 -21.24
N LEU A 63 13.92 1.07 -21.91
CA LEU A 63 14.78 2.11 -22.42
C LEU A 63 14.52 2.20 -23.94
N LEU A 64 13.81 3.23 -24.38
CA LEU A 64 13.59 3.50 -25.80
C LEU A 64 14.72 4.35 -26.32
N LEU A 65 15.48 3.87 -27.29
CA LEU A 65 16.70 4.47 -27.79
C LEU A 65 16.42 5.38 -28.99
N PHE A 66 17.00 6.59 -28.99
CA PHE A 66 16.81 7.56 -30.07
C PHE A 66 17.95 8.59 -30.13
N ASP A 67 17.94 9.38 -31.20
CA ASP A 67 18.74 10.59 -31.31
C ASP A 67 17.79 11.81 -31.21
N SER A 68 17.95 12.63 -30.17
CA SER A 68 17.10 13.81 -29.92
C SER A 68 17.21 14.90 -30.98
N ARG A 69 18.23 14.83 -31.84
CA ARG A 69 18.40 15.72 -32.99
C ARG A 69 17.47 15.36 -34.15
N ASP A 70 16.97 14.16 -34.18
CA ASP A 70 15.98 13.65 -35.13
C ASP A 70 14.58 13.78 -34.52
N SER A 71 13.83 14.78 -34.97
CA SER A 71 12.49 15.10 -34.47
C SER A 71 11.47 14.00 -34.73
N ASP A 72 11.64 13.17 -35.79
CA ASP A 72 10.78 12.05 -36.09
C ASP A 72 11.03 10.90 -35.10
N GLN A 73 12.29 10.60 -34.78
CA GLN A 73 12.61 9.62 -33.76
C GLN A 73 12.06 10.04 -32.38
N LEU A 74 12.21 11.31 -32.01
CA LEU A 74 11.68 11.83 -30.75
C LEU A 74 10.17 11.64 -30.65
N GLN A 75 9.40 12.05 -31.65
CA GLN A 75 7.95 11.87 -31.67
C GLN A 75 7.52 10.38 -31.61
N ARG A 76 8.23 9.52 -32.32
CA ARG A 76 7.92 8.07 -32.28
C ARG A 76 8.19 7.46 -30.92
N VAL A 77 9.28 7.85 -30.27
CA VAL A 77 9.64 7.37 -28.93
C VAL A 77 8.65 7.89 -27.88
N GLU A 78 8.22 9.14 -27.96
CA GLU A 78 7.20 9.69 -27.05
C GLU A 78 5.86 8.94 -27.19
N LYS A 79 5.40 8.69 -28.41
CA LYS A 79 4.18 7.91 -28.67
C LYS A 79 4.31 6.47 -28.19
N ALA A 80 5.45 5.82 -28.46
CA ALA A 80 5.72 4.48 -27.97
C ALA A 80 5.74 4.42 -26.44
N GLY A 81 6.35 5.38 -25.78
CA GLY A 81 6.37 5.51 -24.33
C GLY A 81 4.98 5.65 -23.72
N TRP A 82 4.13 6.45 -24.36
CA TRP A 82 2.73 6.60 -23.95
C TRP A 82 1.95 5.29 -24.07
N GLU A 83 2.07 4.59 -25.21
CA GLU A 83 1.39 3.31 -25.45
C GLU A 83 1.88 2.20 -24.50
N ILE A 84 3.17 2.21 -24.14
CA ILE A 84 3.72 1.30 -23.12
C ILE A 84 3.08 1.55 -21.74
N MET A 85 2.95 2.80 -21.30
CA MET A 85 2.26 3.12 -20.04
C MET A 85 0.81 2.66 -20.08
N GLU A 86 0.10 2.92 -21.18
CA GLU A 86 -1.27 2.46 -21.38
C GLU A 86 -1.39 0.92 -21.32
N ALA A 87 -0.49 0.20 -21.95
CA ALA A 87 -0.45 -1.25 -21.91
C ALA A 87 -0.21 -1.77 -20.48
N CYS A 88 0.68 -1.15 -19.72
CA CYS A 88 0.91 -1.52 -18.33
C CYS A 88 -0.32 -1.27 -17.43
N VAL A 89 -1.03 -0.16 -17.64
CA VAL A 89 -2.29 0.12 -16.93
C VAL A 89 -3.36 -0.90 -17.28
N LYS A 90 -3.50 -1.30 -18.55
CA LYS A 90 -4.42 -2.36 -19.00
C LYS A 90 -4.14 -3.71 -18.35
N LEU A 91 -2.90 -3.97 -17.97
CA LEU A 91 -2.50 -5.17 -17.24
C LEU A 91 -2.74 -5.06 -15.71
N GLY A 92 -3.42 -4.03 -15.24
CA GLY A 92 -3.69 -3.78 -13.81
C GLY A 92 -2.52 -3.12 -13.08
N GLY A 93 -1.63 -2.48 -13.81
CA GLY A 93 -0.45 -1.79 -13.30
C GLY A 93 -0.64 -0.28 -13.09
N THR A 94 0.48 0.44 -13.03
CA THR A 94 0.54 1.90 -12.86
C THR A 94 1.61 2.52 -13.76
N ILE A 95 1.52 3.83 -13.95
CA ILE A 95 2.40 4.63 -14.83
C ILE A 95 3.75 4.98 -14.20
N SER A 96 3.90 4.85 -12.89
CA SER A 96 5.16 5.12 -12.20
C SER A 96 5.33 4.23 -10.98
N GLY A 97 6.38 3.40 -11.00
CA GLY A 97 6.77 2.55 -9.90
C GLY A 97 7.58 3.30 -8.83
N GLU A 98 8.61 4.01 -9.24
CA GLU A 98 9.57 4.63 -8.32
C GLU A 98 10.10 6.01 -8.75
N HIS A 99 10.03 6.40 -10.05
CA HIS A 99 10.59 7.68 -10.51
C HIS A 99 9.71 8.90 -10.19
N GLY A 100 8.43 8.69 -9.93
CA GLY A 100 7.46 9.76 -9.72
C GLY A 100 6.87 10.32 -11.01
N ILE A 101 6.07 11.37 -10.88
CA ILE A 101 5.29 11.96 -11.97
C ILE A 101 5.98 13.19 -12.59
N GLY A 102 6.42 14.11 -11.75
CA GLY A 102 7.02 15.37 -12.20
C GLY A 102 6.11 16.17 -13.13
N LEU A 103 6.64 16.52 -14.31
CA LEU A 103 5.92 17.13 -15.42
C LEU A 103 5.66 16.12 -16.54
N GLU A 104 6.59 15.19 -16.75
CA GLU A 104 6.61 14.26 -17.89
C GLU A 104 5.41 13.34 -17.94
N LYS A 105 4.98 12.81 -16.78
CA LYS A 105 3.87 11.86 -16.66
C LYS A 105 2.57 12.49 -16.15
N GLN A 106 2.51 13.80 -16.03
CA GLN A 106 1.39 14.50 -15.42
C GLN A 106 0.06 14.18 -16.12
N GLU A 107 0.02 14.25 -17.43
CA GLU A 107 -1.19 13.90 -18.19
C GLU A 107 -1.48 12.39 -18.16
N ALA A 108 -0.45 11.55 -18.07
CA ALA A 108 -0.62 10.10 -17.96
C ALA A 108 -1.30 9.69 -16.63
N MET A 109 -1.25 10.53 -15.59
CA MET A 109 -2.00 10.29 -14.36
C MET A 109 -3.50 10.10 -14.58
N ARG A 110 -4.05 10.67 -15.67
CA ARG A 110 -5.46 10.49 -16.05
C ARG A 110 -5.79 9.05 -16.48
N MET A 111 -4.80 8.21 -16.74
CA MET A 111 -5.00 6.78 -16.98
C MET A 111 -5.34 6.02 -15.69
N VAL A 112 -4.97 6.56 -14.53
CA VAL A 112 -5.10 5.87 -13.23
C VAL A 112 -5.99 6.58 -12.21
N PHE A 113 -6.23 7.90 -12.38
CA PHE A 113 -7.03 8.72 -11.47
C PHE A 113 -8.17 9.46 -12.17
N SER A 114 -9.28 9.63 -11.47
CA SER A 114 -10.42 10.46 -11.91
C SER A 114 -10.25 11.92 -11.49
N GLU A 115 -11.13 12.79 -11.96
CA GLU A 115 -11.16 14.19 -11.51
C GLU A 115 -11.48 14.32 -10.02
N ASP A 116 -12.27 13.41 -9.44
CA ASP A 116 -12.56 13.39 -7.99
C ASP A 116 -11.29 13.05 -7.19
N ASP A 117 -10.49 12.07 -7.66
CA ASP A 117 -9.22 11.74 -7.04
C ASP A 117 -8.23 12.92 -7.11
N PHE A 118 -8.19 13.62 -8.25
CA PHE A 118 -7.39 14.85 -8.39
C PHE A 118 -7.91 15.98 -7.52
N ALA A 119 -9.22 16.12 -7.36
CA ALA A 119 -9.81 17.12 -6.48
C ALA A 119 -9.36 16.92 -5.02
N ALA A 120 -9.32 15.67 -4.56
CA ALA A 120 -8.81 15.32 -3.24
C ALA A 120 -7.31 15.65 -3.08
N GLN A 121 -6.48 15.28 -4.07
CA GLN A 121 -5.05 15.61 -4.07
C GLN A 121 -4.80 17.11 -4.13
N ARG A 122 -5.56 17.86 -4.94
CA ARG A 122 -5.50 19.33 -4.98
C ARG A 122 -5.95 19.97 -3.66
N ALA A 123 -6.93 19.39 -2.97
CA ALA A 123 -7.34 19.87 -1.66
C ALA A 123 -6.22 19.69 -0.63
N LEU A 124 -5.52 18.54 -0.65
CA LEU A 124 -4.34 18.31 0.18
C LEU A 124 -3.24 19.33 -0.13
N LYS A 125 -2.91 19.54 -1.41
CA LYS A 125 -1.92 20.55 -1.83
C LYS A 125 -2.28 21.93 -1.29
N ARG A 126 -3.54 22.37 -1.41
CA ARG A 126 -3.99 23.68 -0.91
C ARG A 126 -3.94 23.80 0.61
N ALA A 127 -4.13 22.69 1.35
CA ALA A 127 -4.04 22.72 2.81
C ALA A 127 -2.61 23.06 3.30
N PHE A 128 -1.58 22.64 2.56
CA PHE A 128 -0.17 22.91 2.89
C PHE A 128 0.40 24.12 2.16
N ASP A 129 -0.14 24.49 1.03
CA ASP A 129 0.37 25.56 0.17
C ASP A 129 -0.82 26.29 -0.47
N PRO A 130 -1.55 27.11 0.31
CA PRO A 130 -2.75 27.80 -0.15
C PRO A 130 -2.47 28.80 -1.30
N ASP A 131 -1.28 29.40 -1.32
CA ASP A 131 -0.87 30.39 -2.31
C ASP A 131 -0.16 29.75 -3.53
N ASN A 132 -0.03 28.41 -3.55
CA ASN A 132 0.60 27.64 -4.63
C ASN A 132 2.02 28.11 -5.01
N VAL A 133 2.84 28.40 -4.00
CA VAL A 133 4.22 28.88 -4.15
C VAL A 133 5.21 27.73 -4.38
N LEU A 134 4.92 26.56 -3.80
CA LEU A 134 5.83 25.40 -3.77
C LEU A 134 5.65 24.53 -5.04
N ASN A 135 6.61 24.53 -5.93
CA ASN A 135 6.62 23.74 -7.17
C ASN A 135 5.26 23.78 -7.91
N PRO A 136 4.76 24.97 -8.30
CA PRO A 136 3.46 25.09 -8.93
C PRO A 136 3.39 24.31 -10.25
N GLY A 137 2.24 23.72 -10.55
CA GLY A 137 1.97 23.03 -11.80
C GLY A 137 2.68 21.69 -11.97
N LYS A 138 3.19 21.05 -10.88
CA LYS A 138 3.83 19.73 -10.94
C LYS A 138 2.97 18.65 -10.27
N VAL A 139 3.17 17.41 -10.67
CA VAL A 139 2.55 16.19 -10.18
C VAL A 139 1.07 16.07 -10.57
N ILE A 140 0.20 16.96 -10.08
CA ILE A 140 -1.24 16.87 -10.30
C ILE A 140 -1.60 17.62 -11.59
N PRO A 141 -2.28 16.99 -12.55
CA PRO A 141 -2.70 17.67 -13.77
C PRO A 141 -3.72 18.79 -13.46
N PRO A 142 -3.78 19.87 -14.28
CA PRO A 142 -4.78 20.91 -14.14
C PRO A 142 -6.19 20.33 -14.31
N PRO A 143 -7.25 21.01 -13.79
CA PRO A 143 -8.63 20.62 -14.07
C PRO A 143 -8.91 20.55 -15.57
N LYS A 144 -9.79 19.66 -16.02
CA LYS A 144 -10.15 19.51 -17.43
C LYS A 144 -10.71 20.78 -18.08
N ASP A 145 -11.35 21.63 -17.28
CA ASP A 145 -11.94 22.89 -17.75
C ASP A 145 -10.88 23.98 -18.02
N ALA A 146 -9.63 23.72 -17.69
CA ALA A 146 -8.52 24.67 -17.86
C ALA A 146 -7.69 24.44 -19.15
N GLU A 147 -8.13 23.63 -20.11
CA GLU A 147 -7.58 23.33 -21.46
C GLU A 147 -7.39 21.85 -21.78
N GLN A 148 -8.06 21.42 -22.88
CA GLN A 148 -7.44 21.29 -24.21
C GLN A 148 -6.20 20.39 -24.30
N ASP A 149 -6.36 19.11 -24.23
CA ASP A 149 -5.70 18.23 -25.17
C ASP A 149 -6.53 16.95 -25.31
N GLY A 150 -6.86 16.57 -26.56
CA GLY A 150 -7.80 15.49 -26.90
C GLY A 150 -7.43 14.07 -26.41
N ARG A 151 -6.70 13.99 -25.31
CA ARG A 151 -6.27 12.76 -24.63
C ARG A 151 -7.05 12.56 -23.35
N SER A 152 -8.36 12.40 -23.46
CA SER A 152 -9.18 11.93 -22.33
C SER A 152 -8.82 10.47 -22.03
N PRO A 153 -8.66 10.08 -20.77
CA PRO A 153 -8.53 8.67 -20.40
C PRO A 153 -9.77 7.92 -20.86
N VAL A 154 -9.57 6.78 -21.48
CA VAL A 154 -10.66 5.88 -21.81
C VAL A 154 -11.26 5.41 -20.48
N PRO A 155 -12.57 5.55 -20.22
CA PRO A 155 -13.17 5.11 -18.96
C PRO A 155 -12.81 3.67 -18.57
N ALA A 156 -12.67 2.78 -19.56
CA ALA A 156 -12.23 1.41 -19.36
C ALA A 156 -10.84 1.28 -18.76
N LEU A 157 -9.91 2.22 -19.01
CA LEU A 157 -8.57 2.22 -18.39
C LEU A 157 -8.63 2.56 -16.91
N LEU A 158 -9.49 3.51 -16.54
CA LEU A 158 -9.70 3.85 -15.14
C LEU A 158 -10.29 2.68 -14.35
N GLU A 159 -11.23 1.94 -14.91
CA GLU A 159 -11.79 0.74 -14.29
C GLU A 159 -10.73 -0.35 -14.12
N GLN A 160 -9.90 -0.59 -15.14
CA GLN A 160 -8.81 -1.56 -15.07
C GLN A 160 -7.74 -1.18 -14.03
N ALA A 161 -7.35 0.10 -13.98
CA ALA A 161 -6.37 0.61 -13.03
C ALA A 161 -6.86 0.51 -11.58
N ARG A 162 -8.17 0.74 -11.36
CA ARG A 162 -8.81 0.70 -10.04
C ARG A 162 -9.11 -0.72 -9.57
N GLY A 163 -9.21 -1.67 -10.49
CA GLY A 163 -9.74 -3.00 -10.24
C GLY A 163 -11.26 -2.98 -9.97
N PRO A 164 -11.88 -4.14 -9.76
CA PRO A 164 -13.30 -4.23 -9.44
C PRO A 164 -13.60 -3.46 -8.15
N SER A 165 -14.75 -2.80 -8.09
CA SER A 165 -15.33 -2.28 -6.85
C SER A 165 -16.19 -3.35 -6.22
N GLY A 166 -16.26 -3.35 -4.89
CA GLY A 166 -17.21 -4.17 -4.16
C GLY A 166 -18.65 -3.96 -4.65
N ASN A 167 -19.52 -4.90 -4.33
CA ASN A 167 -20.93 -4.88 -4.75
C ASN A 167 -21.52 -3.48 -4.54
N GLY A 168 -21.64 -2.73 -5.65
CA GLY A 168 -21.82 -1.27 -5.69
C GLY A 168 -22.96 -0.66 -4.86
N GLY A 169 -23.76 -1.51 -4.19
CA GLY A 169 -24.84 -1.09 -3.32
C GLY A 169 -24.38 -0.45 -2.01
N HIS A 170 -23.45 -1.07 -1.29
CA HIS A 170 -23.03 -0.58 0.04
C HIS A 170 -22.27 0.74 -0.04
N GLY A 171 -21.34 0.85 -0.99
CA GLY A 171 -20.59 2.08 -1.22
C GLY A 171 -21.49 3.26 -1.60
N LEU A 172 -22.42 3.06 -2.54
CA LEU A 172 -23.38 4.08 -2.97
C LEU A 172 -24.32 4.50 -1.83
N GLU A 173 -24.80 3.56 -1.02
CA GLU A 173 -25.61 3.86 0.15
C GLU A 173 -24.85 4.71 1.16
N MET A 174 -23.58 4.38 1.43
CA MET A 174 -22.74 5.14 2.36
C MET A 174 -22.44 6.55 1.83
N MET A 175 -22.14 6.70 0.55
CA MET A 175 -22.01 8.01 -0.10
C MET A 175 -23.25 8.88 0.12
N ALA A 176 -24.44 8.34 -0.14
CA ALA A 176 -25.71 9.05 0.06
C ALA A 176 -25.94 9.44 1.54
N LYS A 177 -25.60 8.55 2.49
CA LYS A 177 -25.66 8.84 3.93
C LYS A 177 -24.75 9.99 4.34
N ILE A 178 -23.52 10.03 3.84
CA ILE A 178 -22.55 11.09 4.12
C ILE A 178 -22.99 12.40 3.46
N GLN A 179 -23.45 12.38 2.21
CA GLN A 179 -24.01 13.57 1.52
C GLN A 179 -25.18 14.17 2.29
N THR A 180 -26.10 13.31 2.77
CA THR A 180 -27.24 13.75 3.59
C THR A 180 -26.75 14.40 4.89
N ALA A 181 -25.83 13.77 5.59
CA ALA A 181 -25.27 14.32 6.82
C ALA A 181 -24.55 15.67 6.57
N ALA A 182 -23.78 15.77 5.50
CA ALA A 182 -23.09 17.01 5.12
C ALA A 182 -24.08 18.15 4.82
N SER A 183 -25.16 17.89 4.06
CA SER A 183 -26.20 18.88 3.76
C SER A 183 -26.92 19.38 5.02
N GLN A 184 -27.07 18.50 6.01
CA GLN A 184 -27.71 18.79 7.30
C GLN A 184 -26.71 19.32 8.36
N LYS A 185 -25.43 19.48 8.02
CA LYS A 185 -24.35 19.83 8.98
C LYS A 185 -24.30 18.88 10.19
N GLN A 186 -24.70 17.64 9.99
CA GLN A 186 -24.70 16.60 11.02
C GLN A 186 -23.32 16.02 11.19
N LEU A 187 -22.86 15.87 12.43
CA LEU A 187 -21.61 15.17 12.73
C LEU A 187 -21.72 13.68 12.40
N VAL A 188 -20.66 13.13 11.83
CA VAL A 188 -20.57 11.71 11.46
C VAL A 188 -19.37 11.08 12.14
N VAL A 189 -19.57 9.88 12.70
CA VAL A 189 -18.52 9.05 13.25
C VAL A 189 -18.52 7.70 12.53
N PRO A 190 -17.47 7.41 11.74
CA PRO A 190 -17.30 6.08 11.17
C PRO A 190 -17.08 5.03 12.27
N VAL A 191 -17.75 3.88 12.18
CA VAL A 191 -17.60 2.79 13.13
C VAL A 191 -17.52 1.43 12.42
N GLY A 192 -16.67 0.54 12.92
CA GLY A 192 -16.67 -0.87 12.59
C GLY A 192 -17.46 -1.66 13.65
N SER A 193 -16.83 -2.69 14.21
CA SER A 193 -17.38 -3.50 15.31
C SER A 193 -17.38 -2.80 16.69
N GLY A 194 -16.81 -1.61 16.80
CA GLY A 194 -16.75 -0.87 18.07
C GLY A 194 -15.62 -1.29 19.02
N THR A 195 -14.74 -2.24 18.64
CA THR A 195 -13.64 -2.74 19.47
C THR A 195 -12.69 -1.63 19.97
N PHE A 196 -12.58 -0.53 19.23
CA PHE A 196 -11.77 0.64 19.57
C PHE A 196 -12.59 1.84 20.07
N GLY A 197 -13.84 1.63 20.52
CA GLY A 197 -14.72 2.71 20.98
C GLY A 197 -14.22 3.48 22.20
N HIS A 198 -13.23 2.96 22.91
CA HIS A 198 -12.55 3.62 24.03
C HIS A 198 -11.34 4.44 23.58
N TYR A 199 -10.98 4.45 22.29
CA TYR A 199 -9.82 5.17 21.77
C TYR A 199 -10.21 6.60 21.38
N GLY A 200 -9.49 7.58 21.95
CA GLY A 200 -9.72 9.01 21.72
C GLY A 200 -10.80 9.61 22.63
N ASN A 201 -11.17 10.84 22.32
CA ASN A 201 -12.19 11.57 23.05
C ASN A 201 -13.59 11.28 22.52
N LEU A 202 -14.59 11.38 23.38
CA LEU A 202 -15.98 11.33 22.95
C LEU A 202 -16.30 12.51 22.02
N PRO A 203 -17.03 12.29 20.93
CA PRO A 203 -17.43 13.37 20.04
C PRO A 203 -18.39 14.33 20.76
N ASN A 204 -18.18 15.62 20.59
CA ASN A 204 -19.10 16.64 21.11
C ASN A 204 -20.42 16.63 20.30
N GLY A 205 -21.54 16.86 20.96
CA GLY A 205 -22.85 16.90 20.34
C GLY A 205 -23.52 15.55 20.15
N ASN A 206 -24.39 15.43 19.14
CA ASN A 206 -25.15 14.21 18.82
C ASN A 206 -24.72 13.68 17.44
N PRO A 207 -23.63 12.91 17.33
CA PRO A 207 -23.14 12.41 16.06
C PRO A 207 -24.01 11.27 15.55
N ARG A 208 -24.07 11.13 14.21
CA ARG A 208 -24.59 9.96 13.53
C ARG A 208 -23.45 8.94 13.35
N PHE A 209 -23.61 7.76 13.92
CA PHE A 209 -22.68 6.65 13.71
C PHE A 209 -23.00 5.97 12.36
N LEU A 210 -21.99 5.86 11.52
CA LEU A 210 -22.07 5.17 10.22
C LEU A 210 -21.24 3.88 10.30
N SER A 211 -21.96 2.76 10.33
CA SER A 211 -21.32 1.44 10.45
C SER A 211 -20.89 0.90 9.10
N SER A 212 -19.67 0.36 9.06
CA SER A 212 -19.13 -0.38 7.90
C SER A 212 -19.47 -1.87 7.91
N LEU A 213 -20.13 -2.41 8.94
CA LEU A 213 -20.30 -3.86 9.13
C LEU A 213 -21.02 -4.58 7.99
N SER A 214 -21.91 -3.90 7.26
CA SER A 214 -22.55 -4.45 6.07
C SER A 214 -21.61 -4.56 4.85
N MET A 215 -20.48 -3.86 4.89
CA MET A 215 -19.46 -3.81 3.83
C MET A 215 -18.37 -4.84 4.15
N ALA A 216 -18.65 -6.14 3.95
CA ALA A 216 -17.78 -7.22 4.44
C ALA A 216 -17.35 -8.22 3.35
N ASP A 217 -17.45 -7.83 2.08
CA ASP A 217 -17.11 -8.69 0.96
C ASP A 217 -15.61 -8.71 0.66
N VAL A 218 -15.12 -9.85 0.17
CA VAL A 218 -13.86 -9.95 -0.56
C VAL A 218 -14.13 -9.55 -2.01
N ILE A 219 -13.59 -8.42 -2.42
CA ILE A 219 -13.82 -7.83 -3.75
C ILE A 219 -13.01 -8.57 -4.81
N GLU A 220 -11.72 -8.76 -4.51
CA GLU A 220 -10.82 -9.45 -5.41
C GLU A 220 -9.64 -10.06 -4.63
N TYR A 221 -9.26 -11.26 -4.99
CA TYR A 221 -8.10 -11.94 -4.43
C TYR A 221 -7.24 -12.54 -5.53
N ASP A 222 -5.96 -12.17 -5.52
CA ASP A 222 -4.94 -12.64 -6.45
C ASP A 222 -3.82 -13.35 -5.67
N PRO A 223 -3.98 -14.64 -5.33
CA PRO A 223 -2.99 -15.37 -4.54
C PRO A 223 -1.59 -15.40 -5.15
N PRO A 224 -1.40 -15.60 -6.48
CA PRO A 224 -0.07 -15.58 -7.08
C PRO A 224 0.68 -14.25 -6.89
N ASN A 225 -0.02 -13.14 -6.91
CA ASN A 225 0.55 -11.81 -6.68
C ASN A 225 0.57 -11.42 -5.21
N GLN A 226 -0.06 -12.21 -4.32
CA GLN A 226 -0.19 -11.95 -2.87
C GLN A 226 -0.90 -10.62 -2.60
N VAL A 227 -1.99 -10.35 -3.33
CA VAL A 227 -2.77 -9.12 -3.21
C VAL A 227 -4.24 -9.46 -3.01
N ILE A 228 -4.87 -8.81 -2.03
CA ILE A 228 -6.30 -8.93 -1.77
C ILE A 228 -6.93 -7.56 -1.58
N THR A 229 -8.09 -7.34 -2.18
CA THR A 229 -8.94 -6.16 -1.97
C THR A 229 -10.21 -6.59 -1.27
N VAL A 230 -10.53 -5.91 -0.19
CA VAL A 230 -11.69 -6.22 0.66
C VAL A 230 -12.44 -4.95 1.06
N GLU A 231 -13.70 -5.09 1.39
CA GLU A 231 -14.48 -4.04 2.01
C GLU A 231 -14.06 -3.80 3.46
N ALA A 232 -14.21 -2.57 3.93
CA ALA A 232 -13.67 -2.11 5.21
C ALA A 232 -14.33 -2.74 6.45
N GLY A 233 -15.54 -3.25 6.31
CA GLY A 233 -16.31 -3.87 7.41
C GLY A 233 -15.99 -5.34 7.65
N ILE A 234 -15.25 -6.01 6.76
CA ILE A 234 -14.84 -7.39 6.99
C ILE A 234 -13.99 -7.47 8.26
N SER A 235 -14.27 -8.46 9.12
CA SER A 235 -13.43 -8.66 10.29
C SER A 235 -12.06 -9.24 9.91
N LEU A 236 -11.02 -8.88 10.65
CA LEU A 236 -9.68 -9.43 10.42
C LEU A 236 -9.68 -10.97 10.57
N THR A 237 -10.48 -11.50 11.47
CA THR A 237 -10.65 -12.96 11.65
C THR A 237 -11.24 -13.61 10.39
N ALA A 238 -12.28 -13.03 9.80
CA ALA A 238 -12.87 -13.54 8.56
C ALA A 238 -11.89 -13.45 7.39
N LEU A 239 -11.17 -12.34 7.27
CA LEU A 239 -10.13 -12.18 6.26
C LEU A 239 -9.03 -13.24 6.40
N GLN A 240 -8.53 -13.49 7.62
CA GLN A 240 -7.50 -14.50 7.87
C GLN A 240 -8.00 -15.91 7.50
N ALA A 241 -9.26 -16.23 7.84
CA ALA A 241 -9.87 -17.50 7.46
C ALA A 241 -9.96 -17.67 5.93
N HIS A 242 -10.30 -16.60 5.20
CA HIS A 242 -10.34 -16.60 3.74
C HIS A 242 -8.95 -16.83 3.13
N LEU A 243 -7.93 -16.12 3.61
CA LEU A 243 -6.55 -16.20 3.12
C LEU A 243 -5.92 -17.58 3.37
N LYS A 244 -6.29 -18.23 4.45
CA LYS A 244 -5.78 -19.55 4.84
C LYS A 244 -5.99 -20.62 3.76
N ALA A 245 -7.05 -20.53 2.97
CA ALA A 245 -7.33 -21.44 1.87
C ALA A 245 -6.19 -21.51 0.82
N ASN A 246 -5.41 -20.45 0.69
CA ASN A 246 -4.25 -20.36 -0.19
C ASN A 246 -2.92 -20.34 0.57
N ASN A 247 -2.90 -20.80 1.81
CA ASN A 247 -1.73 -20.79 2.69
C ASN A 247 -1.12 -19.38 2.82
N GLN A 248 -1.99 -18.35 2.88
CA GLN A 248 -1.59 -16.95 3.02
C GLN A 248 -2.25 -16.33 4.25
N TRP A 249 -1.71 -15.20 4.68
CA TRP A 249 -2.21 -14.41 5.79
C TRP A 249 -1.83 -12.94 5.67
N LEU A 250 -2.58 -12.07 6.31
CA LEU A 250 -2.19 -10.68 6.51
C LEU A 250 -1.36 -10.60 7.80
N PRO A 251 -0.05 -10.24 7.74
CA PRO A 251 0.84 -10.33 8.89
C PRO A 251 0.66 -9.18 9.88
N VAL A 252 -0.55 -9.06 10.42
CA VAL A 252 -0.94 -8.05 11.41
C VAL A 252 -1.78 -8.71 12.49
N ARG A 253 -1.39 -8.56 13.76
CA ARG A 253 -2.11 -9.06 14.94
C ARG A 253 -2.35 -7.91 15.93
N PRO A 254 -3.31 -7.01 15.66
CA PRO A 254 -3.57 -5.87 16.53
C PRO A 254 -4.22 -6.31 17.85
N PRO A 255 -4.26 -5.44 18.87
CA PRO A 255 -5.14 -5.65 20.01
C PRO A 255 -6.58 -5.90 19.56
N PHE A 256 -7.33 -6.68 20.35
CA PHE A 256 -8.73 -7.02 20.05
C PHE A 256 -8.96 -7.76 18.72
N PHE A 257 -7.96 -8.47 18.23
CA PHE A 257 -8.06 -9.29 17.02
C PHE A 257 -9.22 -10.29 17.09
N SER A 258 -9.35 -11.00 18.23
CA SER A 258 -10.41 -11.97 18.47
C SER A 258 -11.79 -11.36 18.61
N ASP A 259 -11.89 -10.08 18.92
CA ASP A 259 -13.14 -9.39 19.22
C ASP A 259 -13.82 -8.80 17.97
N GLY A 260 -13.33 -9.21 16.78
CA GLY A 260 -13.93 -8.85 15.51
C GLY A 260 -13.51 -7.49 14.94
N SER A 261 -12.32 -7.00 15.28
CA SER A 261 -11.77 -5.78 14.68
C SER A 261 -11.87 -5.80 13.15
N THR A 262 -12.40 -4.73 12.57
CA THR A 262 -12.61 -4.62 11.12
C THR A 262 -11.38 -4.07 10.39
N ILE A 263 -11.27 -4.37 9.10
CA ILE A 263 -10.19 -3.87 8.25
C ILE A 263 -10.18 -2.33 8.19
N GLY A 264 -11.34 -1.68 8.16
CA GLY A 264 -11.45 -0.22 8.22
C GLY A 264 -10.87 0.36 9.52
N SER A 265 -11.12 -0.28 10.66
CA SER A 265 -10.53 0.14 11.94
C SER A 265 -9.02 -0.08 12.00
N LEU A 266 -8.54 -1.18 11.40
CA LEU A 266 -7.10 -1.47 11.28
C LEU A 266 -6.37 -0.35 10.54
N VAL A 267 -6.91 0.11 9.43
CA VAL A 267 -6.35 1.23 8.65
C VAL A 267 -6.49 2.54 9.42
N ALA A 268 -7.72 2.88 9.85
CA ALA A 268 -8.01 4.17 10.49
C ALA A 268 -7.16 4.43 11.74
N LEU A 269 -6.83 3.39 12.51
CA LEU A 269 -6.06 3.51 13.75
C LEU A 269 -4.60 3.09 13.60
N ALA A 270 -4.17 2.65 12.41
CA ALA A 270 -2.85 2.03 12.19
C ALA A 270 -2.56 0.91 13.20
N ALA A 271 -3.60 0.18 13.61
CA ALA A 271 -3.51 -0.80 14.67
C ALA A 271 -2.65 -2.00 14.25
N CYS A 272 -1.63 -2.31 15.04
CA CYS A 272 -0.69 -3.39 14.76
C CYS A 272 -0.23 -4.05 16.06
N GLY A 273 0.29 -5.25 15.95
CA GLY A 273 0.95 -5.97 17.02
C GLY A 273 2.47 -5.84 16.97
N PRO A 274 3.18 -6.58 17.82
CA PRO A 274 4.63 -6.56 17.89
C PRO A 274 5.31 -7.07 16.60
N GLU A 275 4.62 -7.83 15.76
CA GLU A 275 5.08 -8.32 14.46
C GLU A 275 5.47 -7.20 13.48
N ARG A 276 5.04 -5.97 13.78
CA ARG A 276 5.46 -4.78 13.00
C ARG A 276 6.98 -4.63 12.89
N MET A 277 7.71 -5.23 13.80
CA MET A 277 9.17 -5.23 13.78
C MET A 277 9.74 -5.91 12.53
N ALA A 278 9.13 -7.00 12.08
CA ALA A 278 9.57 -7.76 10.91
C ALA A 278 8.74 -7.48 9.65
N TYR A 279 7.41 -7.39 9.78
CA TYR A 279 6.50 -7.27 8.64
C TYR A 279 6.14 -5.82 8.29
N GLY A 280 6.45 -4.88 9.17
CA GLY A 280 6.02 -3.49 9.03
C GLY A 280 4.65 -3.22 9.66
N ALA A 281 4.24 -1.96 9.63
CA ALA A 281 2.95 -1.48 10.11
C ALA A 281 1.88 -1.60 9.00
N PRO A 282 0.59 -1.43 9.30
CA PRO A 282 -0.48 -1.43 8.28
C PRO A 282 -0.17 -0.59 7.05
N ARG A 283 0.43 0.61 7.22
CA ARG A 283 0.81 1.50 6.12
C ARG A 283 1.86 0.92 5.16
N ASP A 284 2.64 -0.08 5.60
CA ASP A 284 3.70 -0.70 4.81
C ASP A 284 3.17 -1.91 4.02
N LEU A 285 2.00 -2.41 4.41
CA LEU A 285 1.29 -3.54 3.80
C LEU A 285 0.11 -3.08 2.92
N LEU A 286 -0.42 -1.88 3.16
CA LEU A 286 -1.54 -1.31 2.43
C LEU A 286 -1.05 -0.78 1.07
N LEU A 287 -1.56 -1.35 -0.02
CA LEU A 287 -1.20 -0.97 -1.39
C LEU A 287 -2.13 0.11 -1.95
N GLY A 288 -3.39 0.06 -1.56
CA GLY A 288 -4.41 1.00 -2.01
C GLY A 288 -5.62 1.01 -1.10
N LEU A 289 -6.43 2.04 -1.22
CA LEU A 289 -7.71 2.14 -0.54
C LEU A 289 -8.71 2.96 -1.35
N ARG A 290 -9.99 2.79 -1.03
CA ARG A 290 -11.06 3.70 -1.39
C ARG A 290 -11.67 4.27 -0.13
N TYR A 291 -12.00 5.54 -0.18
CA TYR A 291 -12.65 6.22 0.94
C TYR A 291 -13.67 7.24 0.42
N ILE A 292 -14.64 7.53 1.24
CA ILE A 292 -15.67 8.53 0.96
C ILE A 292 -15.30 9.78 1.77
N ASP A 293 -15.14 10.90 1.07
CA ASP A 293 -14.80 12.18 1.69
C ASP A 293 -15.99 12.80 2.44
N SER A 294 -15.78 13.95 3.09
CA SER A 294 -16.81 14.67 3.82
C SER A 294 -17.97 15.20 2.96
N LYS A 295 -17.83 15.19 1.62
CA LYS A 295 -18.87 15.58 0.66
C LYS A 295 -19.61 14.37 0.11
N GLY A 296 -19.26 13.15 0.53
CA GLY A 296 -19.82 11.91 0.01
C GLY A 296 -19.28 11.51 -1.36
N ILE A 297 -18.08 11.97 -1.72
CA ILE A 297 -17.37 11.62 -2.96
C ILE A 297 -16.48 10.43 -2.71
N LEU A 298 -16.54 9.42 -3.57
CA LEU A 298 -15.67 8.25 -3.53
C LEU A 298 -14.31 8.61 -4.16
N VAL A 299 -13.25 8.48 -3.38
CA VAL A 299 -11.86 8.76 -3.78
C VAL A 299 -11.06 7.46 -3.76
N THR A 300 -10.26 7.25 -4.80
CA THR A 300 -9.33 6.12 -4.91
C THR A 300 -7.90 6.60 -4.67
N ALA A 301 -7.14 5.83 -3.89
CA ALA A 301 -5.76 6.09 -3.57
C ALA A 301 -4.91 4.83 -3.68
N GLY A 302 -3.66 4.96 -4.13
CA GLY A 302 -2.78 3.83 -4.36
C GLY A 302 -3.22 2.95 -5.52
N GLY A 303 -3.04 1.64 -5.40
CA GLY A 303 -3.36 0.67 -6.45
C GLY A 303 -3.22 -0.76 -5.97
N ARG A 304 -2.90 -1.67 -6.89
CA ARG A 304 -2.81 -3.12 -6.61
C ARG A 304 -1.41 -3.68 -6.83
N VAL A 305 -0.45 -2.82 -7.05
CA VAL A 305 0.95 -3.17 -7.29
C VAL A 305 1.83 -2.72 -6.14
N VAL A 306 2.93 -3.44 -5.92
CA VAL A 306 3.82 -3.24 -4.77
C VAL A 306 4.56 -1.89 -4.83
N LYS A 307 4.85 -1.41 -6.05
CA LYS A 307 5.48 -0.12 -6.28
C LYS A 307 4.51 0.79 -7.03
N ASN A 308 4.09 1.87 -6.38
CA ASN A 308 3.22 2.89 -6.97
C ASN A 308 3.47 4.24 -6.30
N VAL A 309 4.04 5.16 -7.05
CA VAL A 309 4.30 6.55 -6.62
C VAL A 309 3.57 7.55 -7.50
N ALA A 310 2.45 7.12 -8.11
CA ALA A 310 1.59 8.00 -8.87
C ALA A 310 0.76 8.89 -7.92
N GLY A 311 0.99 10.18 -7.95
CA GLY A 311 0.30 11.17 -7.12
C GLY A 311 0.78 11.23 -5.66
N TYR A 312 -0.03 11.85 -4.81
CA TYR A 312 0.22 11.89 -3.37
C TYR A 312 -0.15 10.56 -2.71
N ASP A 313 0.65 10.17 -1.71
CA ASP A 313 0.42 8.94 -0.95
C ASP A 313 -0.74 9.12 0.05
N MET A 314 -1.96 9.12 -0.47
CA MET A 314 -3.19 9.22 0.33
C MET A 314 -3.41 7.99 1.19
N THR A 315 -2.84 6.83 0.83
CA THR A 315 -2.95 5.60 1.62
C THR A 315 -2.28 5.78 2.98
N ARG A 316 -1.09 6.37 2.99
CA ARG A 316 -0.37 6.69 4.24
C ARG A 316 -1.03 7.83 5.02
N LEU A 317 -1.61 8.81 4.34
CA LEU A 317 -2.34 9.90 4.99
C LEU A 317 -3.57 9.39 5.75
N LEU A 318 -4.34 8.47 5.15
CA LEU A 318 -5.56 7.92 5.77
C LEU A 318 -5.23 6.87 6.85
N THR A 319 -4.07 6.24 6.79
CA THR A 319 -3.63 5.28 7.81
C THR A 319 -3.27 6.02 9.11
N GLY A 320 -3.99 5.71 10.19
CA GLY A 320 -3.84 6.39 11.47
C GLY A 320 -4.64 7.70 11.57
N SER A 321 -5.53 7.99 10.63
CA SER A 321 -6.37 9.19 10.63
C SER A 321 -7.50 9.18 11.66
N ALA A 322 -7.71 8.07 12.37
CA ALA A 322 -8.84 7.87 13.30
C ALA A 322 -10.23 8.13 12.65
N GLY A 323 -10.35 7.93 11.34
CA GLY A 323 -11.58 8.19 10.59
C GLY A 323 -11.93 9.67 10.41
N THR A 324 -11.02 10.59 10.74
CA THR A 324 -11.29 12.04 10.69
C THR A 324 -11.15 12.63 9.29
N LEU A 325 -10.48 11.94 8.37
CA LEU A 325 -10.22 12.41 7.01
C LEU A 325 -11.14 11.79 5.95
N GLY A 326 -11.94 10.80 6.32
CA GLY A 326 -12.89 10.15 5.43
C GLY A 326 -13.38 8.81 5.98
N PHE A 327 -14.41 8.27 5.36
CA PHE A 327 -14.95 6.95 5.64
C PHE A 327 -14.27 5.93 4.72
N ILE A 328 -13.39 5.09 5.28
CA ILE A 328 -12.72 4.03 4.52
C ILE A 328 -13.75 2.99 4.10
N SER A 329 -13.87 2.73 2.80
CA SER A 329 -14.82 1.78 2.22
C SER A 329 -14.18 0.47 1.79
N GLU A 330 -12.96 0.54 1.23
CA GLU A 330 -12.23 -0.63 0.70
C GLU A 330 -10.74 -0.49 1.00
N ALA A 331 -10.06 -1.62 1.14
CA ALA A 331 -8.61 -1.66 1.35
C ALA A 331 -7.97 -2.79 0.55
N THR A 332 -6.86 -2.48 -0.12
CA THR A 332 -6.05 -3.42 -0.89
C THR A 332 -4.75 -3.70 -0.13
N TRP A 333 -4.50 -4.96 0.16
CA TRP A 333 -3.40 -5.40 0.99
C TRP A 333 -2.43 -6.30 0.27
N ARG A 334 -1.15 -6.13 0.57
CA ARG A 334 -0.15 -7.16 0.33
C ARG A 334 -0.22 -8.17 1.46
N VAL A 335 -0.38 -9.44 1.11
CA VAL A 335 -0.39 -10.56 2.05
C VAL A 335 0.91 -11.36 1.95
N SER A 336 1.13 -12.27 2.90
CA SER A 336 2.33 -13.12 2.97
C SER A 336 1.94 -14.58 3.04
N THR A 337 2.85 -15.47 2.67
CA THR A 337 2.69 -16.91 2.90
C THR A 337 2.74 -17.21 4.40
N VAL A 338 1.90 -18.11 4.87
CA VAL A 338 1.93 -18.58 6.25
C VAL A 338 3.29 -19.25 6.51
N PRO A 339 4.01 -18.87 7.59
CA PRO A 339 5.28 -19.48 7.92
C PRO A 339 5.13 -20.96 8.26
N GLU A 340 6.10 -21.79 7.92
CA GLU A 340 6.08 -23.23 8.23
C GLU A 340 6.07 -23.48 9.75
N ARG A 341 6.79 -22.64 10.48
CA ARG A 341 6.91 -22.72 11.93
C ARG A 341 6.88 -21.34 12.57
N CYS A 342 6.15 -21.27 13.68
CA CYS A 342 6.16 -20.14 14.61
C CYS A 342 6.60 -20.66 15.98
N ALA A 343 7.55 -20.01 16.63
CA ALA A 343 8.01 -20.36 17.96
C ALA A 343 8.33 -19.09 18.75
N ALA A 344 8.22 -19.16 20.05
CA ALA A 344 8.64 -18.09 20.94
C ALA A 344 9.40 -18.66 22.13
N ILE A 345 10.37 -17.89 22.61
CA ILE A 345 11.10 -18.19 23.84
C ILE A 345 10.86 -17.07 24.84
N THR A 346 10.77 -17.42 26.11
CA THR A 346 10.47 -16.48 27.18
C THR A 346 11.43 -16.66 28.32
N ALA A 347 11.93 -15.57 28.88
CA ALA A 347 12.68 -15.57 30.15
C ALA A 347 12.08 -14.51 31.09
N VAL A 348 12.25 -14.72 32.39
CA VAL A 348 11.74 -13.82 33.45
C VAL A 348 12.93 -13.23 34.21
N GLY A 349 12.86 -11.94 34.51
CA GLY A 349 13.92 -11.22 35.22
C GLY A 349 13.47 -9.84 35.66
N TYR A 350 14.41 -9.00 36.02
CA TYR A 350 14.15 -7.58 36.27
C TYR A 350 14.04 -6.83 34.94
N LEU A 351 13.40 -5.65 34.96
CA LEU A 351 13.17 -4.85 33.74
C LEU A 351 14.50 -4.50 33.05
N ASP A 352 15.52 -4.11 33.82
CA ASP A 352 16.81 -3.71 33.29
C ASP A 352 17.52 -4.88 32.60
N ASP A 353 17.46 -6.09 33.19
CA ASP A 353 18.02 -7.31 32.58
C ASP A 353 17.28 -7.70 31.31
N CYS A 354 15.94 -7.68 31.35
CA CYS A 354 15.10 -7.93 30.18
C CYS A 354 15.40 -6.93 29.06
N SER A 355 15.56 -5.63 29.39
CA SER A 355 15.84 -4.58 28.43
C SER A 355 17.25 -4.72 27.83
N ALA A 356 18.26 -5.00 28.65
CA ALA A 356 19.62 -5.24 28.20
C ALA A 356 19.71 -6.48 27.28
N THR A 357 18.99 -7.54 27.63
CA THR A 357 18.92 -8.76 26.84
C THR A 357 18.18 -8.53 25.52
N ALA A 358 17.08 -7.79 25.52
CA ALA A 358 16.36 -7.40 24.30
C ALA A 358 17.31 -6.66 23.33
N LEU A 359 18.10 -5.72 23.83
CA LEU A 359 19.06 -4.97 23.02
C LEU A 359 20.15 -5.89 22.44
N LYS A 360 20.71 -6.83 23.23
CA LYS A 360 21.67 -7.82 22.74
C LYS A 360 21.10 -8.69 21.62
N ILE A 361 19.82 -9.13 21.74
CA ILE A 361 19.15 -9.95 20.74
C ILE A 361 18.97 -9.15 19.45
N VAL A 362 18.47 -7.91 19.53
CA VAL A 362 18.25 -7.04 18.35
C VAL A 362 19.56 -6.69 17.65
N GLN A 363 20.67 -6.57 18.37
CA GLN A 363 22.00 -6.30 17.82
C GLN A 363 22.74 -7.55 17.31
N SER A 364 22.20 -8.74 17.56
CA SER A 364 22.79 -10.01 17.13
C SER A 364 22.51 -10.29 15.64
N ILE A 365 22.98 -11.46 15.18
CA ILE A 365 22.67 -11.98 13.83
C ILE A 365 21.25 -12.58 13.73
N LEU A 366 20.53 -12.64 14.84
CA LEU A 366 19.16 -13.18 14.87
C LEU A 366 18.18 -12.22 14.18
N SER A 367 17.13 -12.79 13.65
CA SER A 367 16.07 -12.04 12.98
C SER A 367 14.72 -12.34 13.64
N PRO A 368 14.49 -11.87 14.87
CA PRO A 368 13.23 -12.08 15.56
C PRO A 368 12.10 -11.32 14.87
N ILE A 369 10.90 -11.92 14.86
CA ILE A 369 9.69 -11.25 14.39
C ILE A 369 9.25 -10.19 15.39
N TYR A 370 9.47 -10.44 16.66
CA TYR A 370 9.28 -9.46 17.73
C TYR A 370 10.18 -9.76 18.94
N VAL A 371 10.51 -8.70 19.65
CA VAL A 371 11.08 -8.74 21.00
C VAL A 371 10.24 -7.82 21.87
N THR A 372 9.64 -8.36 22.91
CA THR A 372 8.70 -7.63 23.77
C THR A 372 9.00 -7.88 25.23
N CYS A 373 9.05 -6.81 26.02
CA CYS A 373 9.12 -6.91 27.49
C CYS A 373 7.73 -6.61 28.08
N LEU A 374 7.23 -7.52 28.89
CA LEU A 374 5.91 -7.46 29.51
C LEU A 374 6.04 -7.68 31.02
N PRO A 375 5.13 -7.16 31.86
CA PRO A 375 5.01 -7.63 33.26
C PRO A 375 4.85 -9.13 33.30
N ALA A 376 5.54 -9.82 34.22
CA ALA A 376 5.44 -11.26 34.37
C ALA A 376 4.01 -11.70 34.77
N ASP A 377 3.42 -10.92 35.68
CA ASP A 377 2.02 -11.06 36.08
C ASP A 377 1.22 -9.84 35.61
N PRO A 378 0.00 -10.02 35.07
CA PRO A 378 -0.85 -8.89 34.73
C PRO A 378 -1.17 -8.09 35.99
N PRO A 379 -1.05 -6.74 35.96
CA PRO A 379 -1.31 -5.91 37.14
C PRO A 379 -2.80 -5.99 37.53
N THR A 380 -3.09 -6.59 38.66
CA THR A 380 -4.46 -6.66 39.23
C THR A 380 -4.87 -5.38 39.96
N THR A 381 -3.90 -4.53 40.33
CA THR A 381 -4.10 -3.34 41.17
C THR A 381 -3.39 -2.07 40.66
N GLY A 382 -2.99 -2.03 39.39
CA GLY A 382 -2.29 -0.86 38.82
C GLY A 382 -0.80 -0.73 39.21
N THR A 383 -0.31 -1.52 40.14
CA THR A 383 1.11 -1.60 40.53
C THR A 383 1.72 -2.91 40.00
N ILE A 384 2.84 -2.81 39.29
CA ILE A 384 3.61 -3.98 38.87
C ILE A 384 4.44 -4.40 40.08
N SER A 385 3.98 -5.42 40.79
CA SER A 385 4.66 -5.99 41.97
C SER A 385 5.50 -7.24 41.67
N GLY A 386 5.45 -7.72 40.43
CA GLY A 386 6.19 -8.90 39.96
C GLY A 386 7.36 -8.56 39.04
N GLY A 387 8.11 -9.59 38.65
CA GLY A 387 9.18 -9.45 37.68
C GLY A 387 8.65 -9.07 36.26
N TRP A 388 9.57 -8.94 35.34
CA TRP A 388 9.28 -8.74 33.94
C TRP A 388 9.61 -10.03 33.17
N LYS A 389 8.97 -10.21 32.02
CA LYS A 389 9.32 -11.26 31.08
C LYS A 389 9.68 -10.67 29.73
N ILE A 390 10.76 -11.15 29.14
CA ILE A 390 11.07 -10.95 27.75
C ILE A 390 10.46 -12.08 26.93
N VAL A 391 9.82 -11.73 25.83
CA VAL A 391 9.24 -12.69 24.87
C VAL A 391 9.85 -12.38 23.50
N VAL A 392 10.49 -13.39 22.91
CA VAL A 392 11.16 -13.30 21.60
C VAL A 392 10.49 -14.30 20.66
N GLY A 393 9.93 -13.83 19.57
CA GLY A 393 9.26 -14.66 18.57
C GLY A 393 10.04 -14.81 17.29
N PHE A 394 9.97 -16.01 16.70
CA PHE A 394 10.57 -16.35 15.42
C PHE A 394 9.54 -17.05 14.54
N GLU A 395 9.53 -16.72 13.25
CA GLU A 395 8.67 -17.34 12.24
C GLU A 395 9.48 -17.57 10.95
N GLY A 396 9.14 -18.60 10.19
CA GLY A 396 9.79 -18.87 8.90
C GLY A 396 9.92 -20.36 8.60
N PHE A 397 10.97 -20.75 7.89
CA PHE A 397 11.31 -22.15 7.64
C PHE A 397 11.69 -22.85 8.94
N SER A 398 11.24 -24.10 9.11
CA SER A 398 11.41 -24.86 10.35
C SER A 398 12.85 -24.91 10.83
N GLN A 399 13.79 -25.23 9.95
CA GLN A 399 15.23 -25.31 10.31
C GLN A 399 15.79 -23.96 10.75
N THR A 400 15.38 -22.86 10.11
CA THR A 400 15.83 -21.51 10.47
C THR A 400 15.28 -21.10 11.84
N VAL A 401 14.02 -21.41 12.11
CA VAL A 401 13.41 -21.13 13.41
C VAL A 401 14.10 -21.92 14.52
N ASP A 402 14.37 -23.22 14.31
CA ASP A 402 15.07 -24.06 15.29
C ASP A 402 16.45 -23.52 15.62
N TYR A 403 17.24 -23.15 14.61
CA TYR A 403 18.56 -22.52 14.80
C TYR A 403 18.46 -21.21 15.60
N GLN A 404 17.51 -20.35 15.26
CA GLN A 404 17.35 -19.06 15.95
C GLN A 404 16.90 -19.25 17.41
N MET A 405 16.03 -20.22 17.67
CA MET A 405 15.58 -20.56 19.02
C MET A 405 16.74 -21.06 19.89
N GLU A 406 17.60 -21.95 19.37
CA GLU A 406 18.81 -22.42 20.06
C GLU A 406 19.74 -21.26 20.41
N LYS A 407 20.07 -20.41 19.43
CA LYS A 407 20.98 -19.28 19.64
C LYS A 407 20.40 -18.21 20.58
N CYS A 408 19.09 -17.97 20.49
CA CYS A 408 18.40 -17.06 21.40
C CYS A 408 18.40 -17.61 22.84
N GLY A 409 18.16 -18.90 23.01
CA GLY A 409 18.25 -19.56 24.32
C GLY A 409 19.59 -19.34 25.01
N ALA A 410 20.68 -19.53 24.27
CA ALA A 410 22.03 -19.30 24.81
C ALA A 410 22.25 -17.83 25.24
N LEU A 411 21.64 -16.84 24.56
CA LEU A 411 21.72 -15.43 24.96
C LEU A 411 20.89 -15.13 26.22
N LEU A 412 19.81 -15.88 26.45
CA LEU A 412 18.93 -15.71 27.61
C LEU A 412 19.52 -16.38 28.88
N GLU A 413 20.29 -17.45 28.74
CA GLU A 413 20.94 -18.17 29.87
C GLU A 413 22.16 -17.45 30.43
N THR A 414 22.80 -16.58 29.66
CA THR A 414 24.02 -15.86 30.06
C THR A 414 23.80 -14.59 30.87
N ASN A 415 22.56 -14.30 31.27
CA ASN A 415 22.15 -13.17 32.09
C ASN A 415 21.28 -13.64 33.27
#